data_52b550394872890a760abda84b33a151
#
_entry.id   52b550394872890a760abda84b33a151
#
_cell.length_a   1.000
_cell.length_b   1.000
_cell.length_c   1.000
_cell.angle_alpha   90.00
_cell.angle_beta   90.00
_cell.angle_gamma   90.00
#
_symmetry.space_group_name_H-M   'P 1'
#
loop_
_entity.id
_entity.type
_entity.pdbx_description
1 polymer ?
#
loop_
_entity_poly.entity_id
_entity_poly.type
_entity_poly.pdbx_seq_one_letter_code
_entity_poly.pdbx_strand_id
1 'polypeptide(L)'
;MTQQTDTTFEVGTQLEPAPGRHGRTGVIHTPHGSIQTPAFIPVATKATVKTLTPEQIRSTGAQAILSNAYHLYLQPGPDIVDEAGGVAAFENWHGPTYTDSGGFQVMSLGVGFKKVLAMDTAGLTEGDIRAANKDRMARVDDDGVDFKSVIDGSSHRFTPEVSMQIQHQLGADIMFAFDELTTLIDTRGYQEHSVERTRRWARRCLIEHDRLTEVRADKPLQSLWGVVQGAQYEDPVSYTHLTL
;
A
#
# COMPACT_ATOMS: atom_id res chain seq x y z
N MET A 1 -13.71 -26.20 13.12
CA MET A 1 -12.56 -25.91 12.25
C MET A 1 -13.10 -25.18 11.04
N THR A 2 -13.11 -23.85 11.06
CA THR A 2 -13.39 -23.03 9.88
C THR A 2 -12.20 -23.21 8.95
N GLN A 3 -12.44 -23.70 7.72
CA GLN A 3 -11.41 -23.68 6.69
C GLN A 3 -10.97 -22.23 6.51
N GLN A 4 -9.70 -21.98 6.77
CA GLN A 4 -9.02 -20.73 6.46
C GLN A 4 -9.01 -20.62 4.94
N THR A 5 -9.79 -19.71 4.37
CA THR A 5 -9.91 -19.55 2.91
C THR A 5 -8.89 -18.52 2.45
N ASP A 6 -8.01 -18.94 1.55
CA ASP A 6 -7.08 -18.05 0.87
C ASP A 6 -7.82 -16.97 0.06
N THR A 7 -7.20 -15.82 -0.10
CA THR A 7 -7.69 -14.81 -1.04
C THR A 7 -7.59 -15.35 -2.47
N THR A 8 -8.71 -15.35 -3.19
CA THR A 8 -8.77 -15.82 -4.58
C THR A 8 -9.44 -14.77 -5.47
N PHE A 9 -9.15 -14.83 -6.76
CA PHE A 9 -9.77 -13.95 -7.75
C PHE A 9 -10.50 -14.76 -8.83
N GLU A 10 -11.79 -14.50 -8.98
CA GLU A 10 -12.61 -15.09 -10.03
C GLU A 10 -12.82 -14.07 -11.14
N VAL A 11 -12.49 -14.45 -12.38
CA VAL A 11 -12.70 -13.59 -13.56
C VAL A 11 -14.14 -13.72 -14.03
N GLY A 12 -14.85 -12.60 -14.14
CA GLY A 12 -16.20 -12.52 -14.65
C GLY A 12 -16.26 -12.18 -16.13
N THR A 13 -17.14 -11.27 -16.51
CA THR A 13 -17.30 -10.81 -17.90
C THR A 13 -16.07 -10.04 -18.38
N GLN A 14 -15.55 -10.41 -19.55
CA GLN A 14 -14.45 -9.72 -20.20
C GLN A 14 -14.97 -8.84 -21.34
N LEU A 15 -14.29 -7.74 -21.60
CA LEU A 15 -14.52 -6.96 -22.82
C LEU A 15 -14.15 -7.78 -24.05
N GLU A 16 -14.84 -7.54 -25.18
CA GLU A 16 -14.48 -8.15 -26.45
C GLU A 16 -12.98 -7.98 -26.74
N PRO A 17 -12.28 -9.07 -27.12
CA PRO A 17 -10.85 -9.02 -27.38
C PRO A 17 -10.51 -8.01 -28.48
N ALA A 18 -9.65 -7.05 -28.14
CA ALA A 18 -9.07 -6.11 -29.09
C ALA A 18 -7.73 -5.62 -28.54
N PRO A 19 -6.78 -5.18 -29.37
CA PRO A 19 -5.52 -4.61 -28.90
C PRO A 19 -5.75 -3.51 -27.86
N GLY A 20 -5.10 -3.62 -26.69
CA GLY A 20 -5.22 -2.67 -25.57
C GLY A 20 -6.53 -2.78 -24.76
N ARG A 21 -7.40 -3.75 -25.03
CA ARG A 21 -8.63 -4.00 -24.25
C ARG A 21 -8.42 -5.15 -23.28
N HIS A 22 -8.19 -4.81 -22.02
CA HIS A 22 -7.98 -5.77 -20.92
C HIS A 22 -9.04 -5.65 -19.81
N GLY A 23 -10.07 -4.82 -20.04
CA GLY A 23 -11.13 -4.59 -19.03
C GLY A 23 -11.93 -5.86 -18.78
N ARG A 24 -12.19 -6.13 -17.51
CA ARG A 24 -13.00 -7.25 -17.05
C ARG A 24 -13.67 -6.93 -15.73
N THR A 25 -14.75 -7.62 -15.44
CA THR A 25 -15.29 -7.75 -14.08
C THR A 25 -14.65 -8.95 -13.39
N GLY A 26 -14.78 -9.03 -12.09
CA GLY A 26 -14.34 -10.19 -11.32
C GLY A 26 -14.79 -10.09 -9.88
N VAL A 27 -14.43 -11.09 -9.09
CA VAL A 27 -14.69 -11.13 -7.66
C VAL A 27 -13.40 -11.49 -6.93
N ILE A 28 -13.02 -10.67 -5.97
CA ILE A 28 -11.96 -10.99 -5.01
C ILE A 28 -12.63 -11.61 -3.79
N HIS A 29 -12.28 -12.83 -3.45
CA HIS A 29 -12.74 -13.50 -2.23
C HIS A 29 -11.69 -13.34 -1.14
N THR A 30 -12.11 -12.90 0.05
CA THR A 30 -11.25 -12.74 1.23
C THR A 30 -11.86 -13.46 2.43
N PRO A 31 -11.12 -13.68 3.53
CA PRO A 31 -11.67 -14.25 4.75
C PRO A 31 -12.89 -13.50 5.31
N HIS A 32 -12.98 -12.19 5.11
CA HIS A 32 -14.07 -11.36 5.64
C HIS A 32 -15.13 -10.97 4.61
N GLY A 33 -15.11 -11.58 3.41
CA GLY A 33 -16.14 -11.37 2.39
C GLY A 33 -15.58 -11.21 0.98
N SER A 34 -16.45 -10.84 0.04
CA SER A 34 -16.12 -10.73 -1.36
C SER A 34 -16.21 -9.29 -1.86
N ILE A 35 -15.34 -8.94 -2.81
CA ILE A 35 -15.30 -7.63 -3.45
C ILE A 35 -15.54 -7.81 -4.94
N GLN A 36 -16.65 -7.28 -5.44
CA GLN A 36 -16.93 -7.27 -6.88
C GLN A 36 -16.13 -6.17 -7.56
N THR A 37 -15.40 -6.51 -8.61
CA THR A 37 -14.58 -5.56 -9.36
C THR A 37 -15.20 -5.24 -10.73
N PRO A 38 -15.05 -3.99 -11.20
CA PRO A 38 -14.30 -2.88 -10.60
C PRO A 38 -14.94 -2.36 -9.32
N ALA A 39 -14.14 -1.99 -8.33
CA ALA A 39 -14.59 -1.49 -7.05
C ALA A 39 -13.89 -0.17 -6.69
N PHE A 40 -14.58 0.70 -5.97
CA PHE A 40 -13.97 1.84 -5.31
C PHE A 40 -13.71 1.48 -3.83
N ILE A 41 -12.48 1.68 -3.37
CA ILE A 41 -12.06 1.41 -2.00
C ILE A 41 -11.84 2.74 -1.28
N PRO A 42 -12.75 3.16 -0.38
CA PRO A 42 -12.57 4.38 0.42
C PRO A 42 -11.35 4.26 1.34
N VAL A 43 -10.67 5.40 1.55
CA VAL A 43 -9.48 5.45 2.41
C VAL A 43 -9.87 5.89 3.82
N ALA A 44 -9.61 5.01 4.79
CA ALA A 44 -9.76 5.22 6.23
C ALA A 44 -8.39 5.49 6.85
N THR A 45 -7.85 6.69 6.66
CA THR A 45 -6.45 7.07 6.96
C THR A 45 -5.95 6.59 8.33
N LYS A 46 -6.76 6.74 9.38
CA LYS A 46 -6.47 6.28 10.75
C LYS A 46 -7.60 5.38 11.24
N ALA A 47 -7.89 4.31 10.50
CA ALA A 47 -9.03 3.44 10.76
C ALA A 47 -10.37 4.22 10.85
N THR A 48 -10.49 5.27 10.03
CA THR A 48 -11.71 6.10 9.97
C THR A 48 -11.77 6.82 8.64
N VAL A 49 -12.85 6.64 7.89
CA VAL A 49 -13.20 7.50 6.76
C VAL A 49 -13.77 8.80 7.33
N LYS A 50 -13.10 9.92 7.05
CA LYS A 50 -13.48 11.22 7.63
C LYS A 50 -14.95 11.55 7.36
N THR A 51 -15.66 11.95 8.40
CA THR A 51 -17.06 12.42 8.39
C THR A 51 -18.12 11.36 8.05
N LEU A 52 -17.75 10.08 7.89
CA LEU A 52 -18.69 8.99 7.61
C LEU A 52 -18.61 7.91 8.67
N THR A 53 -19.77 7.38 9.07
CA THR A 53 -19.82 6.14 9.86
C THR A 53 -19.67 4.92 8.96
N PRO A 54 -19.29 3.74 9.50
CA PRO A 54 -19.23 2.49 8.72
C PRO A 54 -20.53 2.17 7.99
N GLU A 55 -21.68 2.45 8.60
CA GLU A 55 -23.01 2.23 7.98
C GLU A 55 -23.22 3.17 6.78
N GLN A 56 -22.81 4.44 6.90
CA GLN A 56 -22.88 5.40 5.80
C GLN A 56 -21.96 4.98 4.65
N ILE A 57 -20.75 4.48 4.95
CA ILE A 57 -19.83 3.97 3.93
C ILE A 57 -20.47 2.79 3.19
N ARG A 58 -21.06 1.81 3.93
CA ARG A 58 -21.78 0.70 3.31
C ARG A 58 -22.92 1.15 2.43
N SER A 59 -23.67 2.17 2.84
CA SER A 59 -24.82 2.69 2.07
C SER A 59 -24.42 3.30 0.73
N THR A 60 -23.13 3.65 0.53
CA THR A 60 -22.59 4.08 -0.78
C THR A 60 -22.34 2.93 -1.74
N GLY A 61 -22.41 1.68 -1.27
CA GLY A 61 -22.07 0.49 -2.04
C GLY A 61 -20.59 0.08 -1.91
N ALA A 62 -19.80 0.75 -1.07
CA ALA A 62 -18.42 0.34 -0.80
C ALA A 62 -18.41 -1.03 -0.10
N GLN A 63 -17.60 -1.96 -0.63
CA GLN A 63 -17.52 -3.34 -0.17
C GLN A 63 -16.30 -3.58 0.70
N ALA A 64 -15.28 -2.72 0.61
CA ALA A 64 -14.04 -2.80 1.35
C ALA A 64 -13.54 -1.40 1.68
N ILE A 65 -12.64 -1.27 2.66
CA ILE A 65 -11.96 -0.02 3.01
C ILE A 65 -10.46 -0.24 3.16
N LEU A 66 -9.69 0.84 2.97
CA LEU A 66 -8.22 0.82 3.07
C LEU A 66 -7.77 1.72 4.21
N SER A 67 -6.95 1.18 5.12
CA SER A 67 -6.31 1.94 6.20
C SER A 67 -4.81 2.09 5.96
N ASN A 68 -4.24 3.24 6.35
CA ASN A 68 -2.85 3.55 6.06
C ASN A 68 -1.93 3.04 7.19
N ALA A 69 -1.03 2.11 6.86
CA ALA A 69 -0.09 1.52 7.81
C ALA A 69 0.81 2.55 8.49
N TYR A 70 1.33 3.53 7.75
CA TYR A 70 2.15 4.61 8.31
C TYR A 70 1.42 5.39 9.42
N HIS A 71 0.17 5.79 9.17
CA HIS A 71 -0.57 6.58 10.14
C HIS A 71 -0.93 5.78 11.39
N LEU A 72 -1.31 4.53 11.23
CA LEU A 72 -1.62 3.63 12.35
C LEU A 72 -0.36 3.21 13.12
N TYR A 73 0.79 3.09 12.45
CA TYR A 73 2.07 2.88 13.10
C TYR A 73 2.44 4.03 14.03
N LEU A 74 2.30 5.27 13.58
CA LEU A 74 2.59 6.44 14.41
C LEU A 74 1.56 6.64 15.52
N GLN A 75 0.29 6.34 15.26
CA GLN A 75 -0.80 6.52 16.21
C GLN A 75 -2.06 5.75 15.79
N PRO A 76 -2.57 4.83 16.65
CA PRO A 76 -2.20 4.61 18.05
C PRO A 76 -0.98 3.72 18.27
N GLY A 77 -0.49 3.06 17.25
CA GLY A 77 0.50 2.00 17.25
C GLY A 77 -0.13 0.65 16.83
N PRO A 78 0.62 -0.19 16.08
CA PRO A 78 0.09 -1.44 15.54
C PRO A 78 -0.28 -2.45 16.65
N ASP A 79 0.41 -2.43 17.79
CA ASP A 79 0.12 -3.30 18.92
C ASP A 79 -1.29 -3.06 19.47
N ILE A 80 -1.70 -1.80 19.60
CA ILE A 80 -3.06 -1.43 20.07
C ILE A 80 -4.13 -1.92 19.11
N VAL A 81 -3.85 -1.85 17.81
CA VAL A 81 -4.78 -2.32 16.77
C VAL A 81 -4.87 -3.86 16.79
N ASP A 82 -3.74 -4.56 16.99
CA ASP A 82 -3.71 -6.02 17.12
C ASP A 82 -4.49 -6.50 18.35
N GLU A 83 -4.30 -5.85 19.51
CA GLU A 83 -5.04 -6.13 20.74
C GLU A 83 -6.56 -5.91 20.60
N ALA A 84 -6.95 -4.93 19.77
CA ALA A 84 -8.36 -4.68 19.44
C ALA A 84 -8.98 -5.72 18.50
N GLY A 85 -8.19 -6.66 17.97
CA GLY A 85 -8.64 -7.70 17.05
C GLY A 85 -8.40 -7.37 15.57
N GLY A 86 -7.47 -6.45 15.27
CA GLY A 86 -7.12 -6.01 13.93
C GLY A 86 -7.89 -4.77 13.48
N VAL A 87 -7.50 -4.24 12.32
CA VAL A 87 -8.04 -2.97 11.80
C VAL A 87 -9.54 -3.02 11.56
N ALA A 88 -10.08 -4.13 11.09
CA ALA A 88 -11.52 -4.30 10.86
C ALA A 88 -12.33 -4.13 12.15
N ALA A 89 -11.91 -4.78 13.24
CA ALA A 89 -12.55 -4.64 14.55
C ALA A 89 -12.34 -3.22 15.11
N PHE A 90 -11.14 -2.67 14.98
CA PHE A 90 -10.79 -1.35 15.49
C PHE A 90 -11.61 -0.22 14.83
N GLU A 91 -11.94 -0.33 13.56
CA GLU A 91 -12.76 0.64 12.81
C GLU A 91 -14.27 0.27 12.72
N ASN A 92 -14.68 -0.79 13.42
CA ASN A 92 -16.05 -1.33 13.38
C ASN A 92 -16.56 -1.64 11.96
N TRP A 93 -15.65 -2.15 11.12
CA TRP A 93 -15.96 -2.57 9.76
C TRP A 93 -16.11 -4.09 9.69
N HIS A 94 -17.21 -4.59 9.11
CA HIS A 94 -17.50 -6.02 9.00
C HIS A 94 -17.42 -6.51 7.55
N GLY A 95 -16.33 -6.24 6.88
CA GLY A 95 -16.07 -6.62 5.50
C GLY A 95 -14.58 -6.62 5.21
N PRO A 96 -14.19 -6.89 3.97
CA PRO A 96 -12.80 -6.87 3.55
C PRO A 96 -12.09 -5.56 3.86
N THR A 97 -10.81 -5.68 4.25
CA THR A 97 -9.95 -4.54 4.55
C THR A 97 -8.64 -4.62 3.78
N TYR A 98 -8.07 -3.46 3.51
CA TYR A 98 -6.75 -3.29 2.91
C TYR A 98 -5.86 -2.48 3.85
N THR A 99 -4.56 -2.74 3.81
CA THR A 99 -3.54 -1.82 4.29
C THR A 99 -2.57 -1.50 3.16
N ASP A 100 -2.13 -0.23 3.08
CA ASP A 100 -0.98 0.10 2.24
C ASP A 100 0.34 -0.31 2.92
N SER A 101 1.45 -0.23 2.18
CA SER A 101 2.78 -0.55 2.69
C SER A 101 3.36 0.51 3.65
N GLY A 102 2.76 1.71 3.68
CA GLY A 102 3.32 2.90 4.32
C GLY A 102 4.38 3.64 3.50
N GLY A 103 4.88 3.04 2.41
CA GLY A 103 5.96 3.60 1.57
C GLY A 103 5.60 4.96 0.96
N PHE A 104 4.39 5.11 0.47
CA PHE A 104 3.91 6.38 -0.07
C PHE A 104 4.03 7.52 0.95
N GLN A 105 3.52 7.34 2.17
CA GLN A 105 3.50 8.39 3.19
C GLN A 105 4.90 8.70 3.71
N VAL A 106 5.71 7.67 3.94
CA VAL A 106 7.09 7.84 4.40
C VAL A 106 7.91 8.69 3.44
N MET A 107 7.77 8.44 2.14
CA MET A 107 8.50 9.17 1.10
C MET A 107 7.85 10.50 0.77
N SER A 108 6.53 10.58 0.73
CA SER A 108 5.79 11.77 0.32
C SER A 108 5.76 12.88 1.38
N LEU A 109 5.66 12.53 2.66
CA LEU A 109 5.67 13.52 3.74
C LEU A 109 7.07 14.11 3.97
N GLY A 110 8.11 13.44 3.47
CA GLY A 110 9.49 13.91 3.52
C GLY A 110 9.90 14.89 2.41
N VAL A 111 9.09 15.06 1.39
CA VAL A 111 9.31 16.03 0.30
C VAL A 111 8.26 17.10 0.43
N GLY A 112 8.54 18.35 0.11
CA GLY A 112 7.52 19.44 0.04
C GLY A 112 6.45 19.13 -1.01
N PHE A 113 5.64 18.14 -0.73
CA PHE A 113 4.83 17.29 -1.59
C PHE A 113 3.72 18.02 -2.35
N LYS A 114 3.30 19.18 -1.87
CA LYS A 114 2.26 19.99 -2.55
C LYS A 114 2.62 20.40 -3.97
N LYS A 115 3.94 20.47 -4.30
CA LYS A 115 4.42 20.82 -5.66
C LYS A 115 4.65 19.61 -6.57
N VAL A 116 4.89 18.42 -6.00
CA VAL A 116 5.30 17.23 -6.77
C VAL A 116 4.11 16.38 -7.19
N LEU A 117 3.02 16.39 -6.43
CA LEU A 117 1.75 15.75 -6.80
C LEU A 117 0.88 16.58 -7.75
N ALA A 118 1.19 17.85 -7.96
CA ALA A 118 0.57 18.55 -9.08
C ALA A 118 1.03 17.85 -10.36
N MET A 119 0.14 17.11 -11.01
CA MET A 119 0.36 16.46 -12.32
C MET A 119 0.72 17.49 -13.41
N ASP A 120 0.76 18.76 -13.06
CA ASP A 120 1.16 19.87 -13.90
C ASP A 120 2.62 20.21 -13.63
N THR A 121 3.52 19.57 -14.39
CA THR A 121 4.95 19.87 -14.38
C THR A 121 5.27 21.15 -15.16
N ALA A 122 4.30 21.80 -15.78
CA ALA A 122 4.46 23.05 -16.50
C ALA A 122 4.76 24.17 -15.50
N GLY A 123 6.06 24.51 -15.36
CA GLY A 123 6.53 25.62 -14.54
C GLY A 123 7.49 25.28 -13.40
N LEU A 124 7.86 24.02 -13.21
CA LEU A 124 8.92 23.65 -12.26
C LEU A 124 10.31 23.94 -12.86
N THR A 125 11.12 24.73 -12.16
CA THR A 125 12.50 24.98 -12.53
C THR A 125 13.44 23.93 -11.92
N GLU A 126 14.64 23.72 -12.51
CA GLU A 126 15.69 22.89 -11.87
C GLU A 126 16.03 23.35 -10.45
N GLY A 127 15.86 24.63 -10.14
CA GLY A 127 16.05 25.19 -8.81
C GLY A 127 15.00 24.72 -7.81
N ASP A 128 13.74 24.58 -8.25
CA ASP A 128 12.64 24.05 -7.41
C ASP A 128 12.86 22.57 -7.09
N ILE A 129 13.37 21.79 -8.05
CA ILE A 129 13.69 20.37 -7.88
C ILE A 129 14.89 20.20 -6.91
N ARG A 130 15.92 21.02 -7.02
CA ARG A 130 17.08 20.99 -6.10
C ARG A 130 16.70 21.43 -4.69
N ALA A 131 15.84 22.43 -4.54
CA ALA A 131 15.34 22.87 -3.23
C ALA A 131 14.48 21.78 -2.56
N ALA A 132 13.58 21.16 -3.31
CA ALA A 132 12.77 20.03 -2.81
C ALA A 132 13.64 18.84 -2.36
N ASN A 133 14.76 18.59 -3.03
CA ASN A 133 15.71 17.53 -2.66
C ASN A 133 16.54 17.85 -1.41
N LYS A 134 16.74 19.13 -1.07
CA LYS A 134 17.57 19.55 0.06
C LYS A 134 16.85 19.42 1.41
N ASP A 135 15.51 19.54 1.41
CA ASP A 135 14.68 19.50 2.61
C ASP A 135 13.97 18.14 2.81
N ARG A 136 14.49 17.06 2.22
CA ARG A 136 13.90 15.72 2.38
C ARG A 136 13.95 15.29 3.84
N MET A 137 12.77 15.13 4.45
CA MET A 137 12.62 14.51 5.78
C MET A 137 12.70 12.98 5.72
N ALA A 138 12.82 12.39 4.52
CA ALA A 138 13.00 10.97 4.29
C ALA A 138 14.25 10.69 3.47
N ARG A 139 14.99 9.64 3.83
CA ARG A 139 16.18 9.16 3.12
C ARG A 139 15.99 7.70 2.75
N VAL A 140 16.00 7.41 1.46
CA VAL A 140 15.91 6.05 0.92
C VAL A 140 17.31 5.49 0.68
N ASP A 141 17.52 4.24 1.08
CA ASP A 141 18.69 3.44 0.73
C ASP A 141 18.24 2.04 0.25
N ASP A 142 19.19 1.12 0.03
CA ASP A 142 18.87 -0.21 -0.47
C ASP A 142 18.14 -1.10 0.53
N ASP A 143 18.21 -0.78 1.82
CA ASP A 143 17.60 -1.56 2.88
C ASP A 143 16.25 -1.03 3.35
N GLY A 144 15.97 0.24 3.12
CA GLY A 144 14.72 0.86 3.57
C GLY A 144 14.70 2.38 3.51
N VAL A 145 13.90 2.99 4.37
CA VAL A 145 13.67 4.43 4.42
C VAL A 145 13.75 4.93 5.85
N ASP A 146 14.67 5.87 6.09
CA ASP A 146 14.70 6.66 7.32
C ASP A 146 13.79 7.87 7.18
N PHE A 147 12.99 8.17 8.19
CA PHE A 147 12.10 9.34 8.18
C PHE A 147 11.89 9.91 9.57
N LYS A 148 11.35 11.13 9.61
CA LYS A 148 10.92 11.78 10.84
C LYS A 148 9.41 11.76 10.95
N SER A 149 8.91 11.41 12.15
CA SER A 149 7.49 11.47 12.48
C SER A 149 6.96 12.90 12.34
N VAL A 150 5.84 13.04 11.66
CA VAL A 150 5.13 14.33 11.53
C VAL A 150 4.40 14.73 12.83
N ILE A 151 4.32 13.82 13.81
CA ILE A 151 3.63 14.06 15.09
C ILE A 151 4.56 14.71 16.09
N ASP A 152 5.76 14.16 16.26
CA ASP A 152 6.69 14.52 17.35
C ASP A 152 8.14 14.73 16.88
N GLY A 153 8.43 14.53 15.59
CA GLY A 153 9.77 14.69 15.02
C GLY A 153 10.74 13.55 15.32
N SER A 154 10.30 12.47 15.99
CA SER A 154 11.12 11.29 16.25
C SER A 154 11.61 10.63 14.95
N SER A 155 12.80 10.02 15.02
CA SER A 155 13.38 9.32 13.87
C SER A 155 12.93 7.86 13.83
N HIS A 156 12.49 7.39 12.67
CA HIS A 156 12.02 6.05 12.42
C HIS A 156 12.69 5.47 11.18
N ARG A 157 12.68 4.13 11.08
CA ARG A 157 13.13 3.43 9.89
C ARG A 157 12.08 2.38 9.48
N PHE A 158 11.67 2.43 8.21
CA PHE A 158 10.89 1.39 7.57
C PHE A 158 11.80 0.55 6.66
N THR A 159 11.70 -0.75 6.81
CA THR A 159 12.25 -1.74 5.88
C THR A 159 11.09 -2.61 5.38
N PRO A 160 11.31 -3.44 4.34
CA PRO A 160 10.31 -4.43 3.93
C PRO A 160 9.79 -5.27 5.10
N GLU A 161 10.66 -5.74 5.98
CA GLU A 161 10.29 -6.56 7.14
C GLU A 161 9.45 -5.78 8.14
N VAL A 162 9.84 -4.54 8.45
CA VAL A 162 9.08 -3.67 9.38
C VAL A 162 7.69 -3.38 8.82
N SER A 163 7.57 -3.11 7.52
CA SER A 163 6.27 -2.90 6.87
C SER A 163 5.39 -4.15 7.00
N MET A 164 5.94 -5.35 6.77
CA MET A 164 5.20 -6.60 6.94
C MET A 164 4.77 -6.83 8.39
N GLN A 165 5.64 -6.59 9.36
CA GLN A 165 5.32 -6.71 10.79
C GLN A 165 4.15 -5.81 11.17
N ILE A 166 4.19 -4.54 10.75
CA ILE A 166 3.10 -3.59 10.98
C ILE A 166 1.80 -4.10 10.34
N GLN A 167 1.81 -4.46 9.07
CA GLN A 167 0.60 -4.88 8.36
C GLN A 167 0.02 -6.20 8.90
N HIS A 168 0.86 -7.12 9.37
CA HIS A 168 0.41 -8.33 10.06
C HIS A 168 -0.29 -8.02 11.39
N GLN A 169 0.22 -7.05 12.16
CA GLN A 169 -0.44 -6.60 13.39
C GLN A 169 -1.75 -5.87 13.10
N LEU A 170 -1.80 -5.08 12.02
CA LEU A 170 -3.04 -4.43 11.59
C LEU A 170 -4.10 -5.43 11.13
N GLY A 171 -3.71 -6.60 10.61
CA GLY A 171 -4.62 -7.72 10.36
C GLY A 171 -5.63 -7.49 9.23
N ALA A 172 -5.28 -6.72 8.19
CA ALA A 172 -6.12 -6.54 7.00
C ALA A 172 -6.12 -7.81 6.13
N ASP A 173 -7.19 -8.04 5.35
CA ASP A 173 -7.26 -9.16 4.40
C ASP A 173 -6.22 -9.07 3.29
N ILE A 174 -5.99 -7.87 2.79
CA ILE A 174 -5.08 -7.58 1.69
C ILE A 174 -4.07 -6.53 2.12
N MET A 175 -2.80 -6.84 1.96
CA MET A 175 -1.68 -5.95 2.23
C MET A 175 -0.80 -5.78 1.00
N PHE A 176 -0.05 -4.68 0.93
CA PHE A 176 0.87 -4.41 -0.17
C PHE A 176 2.32 -4.53 0.24
N ALA A 177 3.14 -5.08 -0.66
CA ALA A 177 4.58 -5.11 -0.49
C ALA A 177 5.15 -3.69 -0.39
N PHE A 178 6.17 -3.52 0.45
CA PHE A 178 6.86 -2.24 0.60
C PHE A 178 7.60 -1.89 -0.69
N ASP A 179 7.32 -0.72 -1.24
CA ASP A 179 7.81 -0.24 -2.52
C ASP A 179 8.41 1.15 -2.43
N GLU A 180 9.23 1.52 -3.40
CA GLU A 180 9.76 2.87 -3.51
C GLU A 180 8.88 3.71 -4.44
N LEU A 181 8.21 4.72 -3.87
CA LEU A 181 7.48 5.71 -4.63
C LEU A 181 8.43 6.56 -5.47
N THR A 182 8.14 6.67 -6.75
CA THR A 182 8.75 7.62 -7.67
C THR A 182 7.75 8.63 -8.21
N THR A 183 8.24 9.67 -8.87
CA THR A 183 7.42 10.73 -9.46
C THR A 183 7.68 10.82 -10.97
N LEU A 184 6.75 11.44 -11.71
CA LEU A 184 6.89 11.63 -13.16
C LEU A 184 8.06 12.56 -13.56
N ILE A 185 8.62 13.31 -12.60
CA ILE A 185 9.79 14.18 -12.83
C ILE A 185 11.13 13.51 -12.54
N ASP A 186 11.11 12.30 -11.96
CA ASP A 186 12.32 11.52 -11.74
C ASP A 186 12.91 11.05 -13.07
N THR A 187 14.24 11.05 -13.16
CA THR A 187 14.92 10.61 -14.38
C THR A 187 14.67 9.14 -14.65
N ARG A 188 14.73 8.72 -15.91
CA ARG A 188 14.60 7.32 -16.32
C ARG A 188 15.56 6.40 -15.53
N GLY A 189 16.83 6.80 -15.40
CA GLY A 189 17.80 6.00 -14.64
C GLY A 189 17.41 5.83 -13.17
N TYR A 190 16.82 6.85 -12.54
CA TYR A 190 16.30 6.72 -11.19
C TYR A 190 15.10 5.78 -11.13
N GLN A 191 14.18 5.85 -12.11
CA GLN A 191 13.03 4.93 -12.23
C GLN A 191 13.49 3.47 -12.34
N GLU A 192 14.49 3.19 -13.17
CA GLU A 192 15.06 1.84 -13.33
C GLU A 192 15.66 1.32 -12.01
N HIS A 193 16.40 2.17 -11.29
CA HIS A 193 16.93 1.82 -9.96
C HIS A 193 15.84 1.56 -8.92
N SER A 194 14.79 2.38 -8.93
CA SER A 194 13.65 2.23 -8.03
C SER A 194 12.87 0.94 -8.30
N VAL A 195 12.66 0.59 -9.57
CA VAL A 195 12.02 -0.68 -9.97
C VAL A 195 12.82 -1.87 -9.44
N GLU A 196 14.15 -1.88 -9.62
CA GLU A 196 15.00 -2.97 -9.13
C GLU A 196 15.03 -3.04 -7.59
N ARG A 197 15.01 -1.88 -6.91
CA ARG A 197 14.88 -1.83 -5.45
C ARG A 197 13.54 -2.37 -4.99
N THR A 198 12.44 -1.94 -5.61
CA THR A 198 11.07 -2.44 -5.31
C THR A 198 11.00 -3.95 -5.49
N ARG A 199 11.58 -4.51 -6.55
CA ARG A 199 11.64 -5.96 -6.77
C ARG A 199 12.38 -6.70 -5.64
N ARG A 200 13.54 -6.18 -5.21
CA ARG A 200 14.31 -6.76 -4.08
C ARG A 200 13.53 -6.65 -2.77
N TRP A 201 12.86 -5.53 -2.54
CA TRP A 201 12.04 -5.31 -1.36
C TRP A 201 10.80 -6.22 -1.34
N ALA A 202 10.14 -6.39 -2.49
CA ALA A 202 9.00 -7.31 -2.61
C ALA A 202 9.38 -8.75 -2.23
N ARG A 203 10.56 -9.22 -2.65
CA ARG A 203 11.07 -10.53 -2.25
C ARG A 203 11.30 -10.64 -0.74
N ARG A 204 11.85 -9.59 -0.11
CA ARG A 204 12.03 -9.53 1.35
C ARG A 204 10.68 -9.50 2.07
N CYS A 205 9.70 -8.74 1.53
CA CYS A 205 8.33 -8.75 2.04
C CYS A 205 7.73 -10.15 2.01
N LEU A 206 7.88 -10.88 0.91
CA LEU A 206 7.36 -12.24 0.78
C LEU A 206 7.96 -13.19 1.83
N ILE A 207 9.28 -13.17 1.99
CA ILE A 207 9.97 -14.01 3.00
C ILE A 207 9.47 -13.70 4.41
N GLU A 208 9.33 -12.43 4.76
CA GLU A 208 8.85 -12.03 6.10
C GLU A 208 7.36 -12.31 6.26
N HIS A 209 6.57 -12.15 5.21
CA HIS A 209 5.15 -12.49 5.19
C HIS A 209 4.94 -13.99 5.48
N ASP A 210 5.67 -14.87 4.79
CA ASP A 210 5.60 -16.32 5.02
C ASP A 210 5.95 -16.66 6.46
N ARG A 211 7.05 -16.11 6.98
CA ARG A 211 7.47 -16.30 8.37
C ARG A 211 6.41 -15.83 9.38
N LEU A 212 5.84 -14.66 9.15
CA LEU A 212 4.82 -14.09 10.05
C LEU A 212 3.50 -14.87 9.98
N THR A 213 3.13 -15.38 8.81
CA THR A 213 1.96 -16.23 8.63
C THR A 213 2.07 -17.51 9.45
N GLU A 214 3.27 -18.12 9.47
CA GLU A 214 3.53 -19.31 10.32
C GLU A 214 3.47 -18.99 11.82
N VAL A 215 4.10 -17.88 12.24
CA VAL A 215 4.15 -17.46 13.66
C VAL A 215 2.78 -17.04 14.18
N ARG A 216 1.93 -16.48 13.33
CA ARG A 216 0.58 -15.98 13.64
C ARG A 216 -0.52 -16.89 13.09
N ALA A 217 -0.31 -18.19 13.08
CA ALA A 217 -1.23 -19.18 12.51
C ALA A 217 -2.62 -19.23 13.18
N ASP A 218 -2.80 -18.55 14.31
CA ASP A 218 -4.08 -18.36 15.01
C ASP A 218 -4.90 -17.18 14.46
N LYS A 219 -4.30 -16.35 13.60
CA LYS A 219 -4.95 -15.17 12.97
C LYS A 219 -5.50 -15.54 11.58
N PRO A 220 -6.48 -14.79 11.06
CA PRO A 220 -6.94 -14.94 9.67
C PRO A 220 -5.77 -14.79 8.68
N LEU A 221 -5.84 -15.53 7.57
CA LEU A 221 -4.87 -15.38 6.48
C LEU A 221 -4.99 -14.01 5.86
N GLN A 222 -3.83 -13.43 5.57
CA GLN A 222 -3.70 -12.16 4.88
C GLN A 222 -3.03 -12.40 3.52
N SER A 223 -3.46 -11.69 2.49
CA SER A 223 -2.89 -11.80 1.15
C SER A 223 -1.89 -10.67 0.90
N LEU A 224 -0.67 -11.02 0.50
CA LEU A 224 0.34 -10.05 0.10
C LEU A 224 0.28 -9.80 -1.41
N TRP A 225 0.11 -8.55 -1.81
CA TRP A 225 0.06 -8.11 -3.20
C TRP A 225 1.31 -7.29 -3.55
N GLY A 226 1.87 -7.56 -4.74
CA GLY A 226 2.98 -6.78 -5.30
C GLY A 226 2.50 -5.45 -5.89
N VAL A 227 3.45 -4.53 -6.07
CA VAL A 227 3.21 -3.22 -6.67
C VAL A 227 3.94 -3.12 -8.00
N VAL A 228 3.21 -2.88 -9.09
CA VAL A 228 3.79 -2.64 -10.42
C VAL A 228 4.31 -1.22 -10.48
N GLN A 229 5.61 -1.07 -10.73
CA GLN A 229 6.32 0.21 -10.81
C GLN A 229 6.85 0.44 -12.24
N GLY A 230 7.39 1.64 -12.52
CA GLY A 230 7.98 2.00 -13.81
C GLY A 230 7.47 3.30 -14.42
N ALA A 231 6.55 3.99 -13.73
CA ALA A 231 5.95 5.27 -14.11
C ALA A 231 5.44 5.27 -15.56
N GLN A 232 5.93 6.19 -16.40
CA GLN A 232 5.53 6.32 -17.81
C GLN A 232 6.35 5.47 -18.79
N TYR A 233 7.26 4.63 -18.31
CA TYR A 233 8.13 3.81 -19.17
C TYR A 233 7.59 2.39 -19.26
N GLU A 234 7.28 1.93 -20.46
CA GLU A 234 6.66 0.63 -20.72
C GLU A 234 7.58 -0.55 -20.35
N ASP A 235 8.87 -0.44 -20.68
CA ASP A 235 9.85 -1.50 -20.42
C ASP A 235 10.10 -1.75 -18.91
N PRO A 236 10.33 -0.75 -18.02
CA PRO A 236 10.35 -0.96 -16.58
C PRO A 236 9.03 -1.48 -16.01
N VAL A 237 7.87 -1.00 -16.49
CA VAL A 237 6.55 -1.49 -16.08
C VAL A 237 6.40 -2.97 -16.43
N SER A 238 6.75 -3.36 -17.65
CA SER A 238 6.71 -4.76 -18.10
C SER A 238 7.66 -5.65 -17.30
N TYR A 239 8.86 -5.14 -16.99
CA TYR A 239 9.82 -5.85 -16.15
C TYR A 239 9.28 -6.12 -14.74
N THR A 240 8.70 -5.11 -14.08
CA THR A 240 8.09 -5.28 -12.76
C THR A 240 6.97 -6.30 -12.80
N HIS A 241 6.09 -6.23 -13.81
CA HIS A 241 4.96 -7.15 -13.97
C HIS A 241 5.40 -8.63 -14.13
N LEU A 242 6.57 -8.86 -14.73
CA LEU A 242 7.08 -10.22 -14.98
C LEU A 242 7.92 -10.78 -13.80
N THR A 243 8.33 -9.94 -12.85
CA THR A 243 9.29 -10.31 -11.80
C THR A 243 8.75 -10.24 -10.37
N LEU A 244 7.54 -9.72 -10.19
CA LEU A 244 6.76 -9.79 -8.96
C LEU A 244 5.82 -11.00 -9.03
#